data_0e56a348487b64ac9a97dd550e933c9a
#
_entry.id   0e56a348487b64ac9a97dd550e933c9a
#
_cell.length_a   1.000
_cell.length_b   1.000
_cell.length_c   1.000
_cell.angle_alpha   90.00
_cell.angle_beta   90.00
_cell.angle_gamma   90.00
#
_symmetry.space_group_name_H-M   'P 1'
#
loop_
_entity.id
_entity.type
_entity.pdbx_description
1 polymer ?
#
loop_
_entity_poly.entity_id
_entity_poly.type
_entity_poly.pdbx_seq_one_letter_code
_entity_poly.pdbx_strand_id
1 'polypeptide(L)'
;FDQNYLDYYSLRAVDALEVGTNAFSCETNWQNVPLWHTSGAALSGVLGSLNISPALTESRVTDTSSSSSDSESGTLLSVPGLLPMQESGKLPDADASDAMNVRVQFDAQNATGFTYDADTKTYRMLHANGTPQLDANNGQQADFDNLLILFSASTLRDDGVTLDYDLTMGGGVWLNEGHLWNITWTQGSETTFFLYDSNGRPLTLTAGRSYLALVSSLTGQELTVQNSTGGSLL
;
A
#
# COMPACT_ATOMS: atom_id res chain seq x y z
N PHE A 1 -11.79 2.09 -1.44
CA PHE A 1 -11.85 0.99 -0.47
C PHE A 1 -12.47 -0.23 -1.12
N ASP A 2 -11.82 -1.38 -1.08
CA ASP A 2 -12.34 -2.59 -1.71
C ASP A 2 -13.35 -3.27 -0.78
N GLN A 3 -14.64 -2.96 -0.96
CA GLN A 3 -15.72 -3.54 -0.17
C GLN A 3 -15.79 -5.07 -0.37
N ASN A 4 -15.46 -5.56 -1.56
CA ASN A 4 -15.47 -7.00 -1.84
C ASN A 4 -14.46 -7.75 -0.98
N TYR A 5 -13.29 -7.14 -0.73
CA TYR A 5 -12.27 -7.71 0.16
C TYR A 5 -12.78 -7.82 1.59
N LEU A 6 -13.41 -6.78 2.10
CA LEU A 6 -13.98 -6.79 3.44
C LEU A 6 -15.09 -7.84 3.59
N ASP A 7 -15.97 -7.90 2.60
CA ASP A 7 -17.11 -8.82 2.61
C ASP A 7 -16.64 -10.27 2.51
N TYR A 8 -15.67 -10.55 1.62
CA TYR A 8 -15.12 -11.88 1.44
C TYR A 8 -14.46 -12.44 2.71
N TYR A 9 -13.68 -11.61 3.41
CA TYR A 9 -13.01 -12.01 4.65
C TYR A 9 -13.82 -11.70 5.91
N SER A 10 -15.06 -11.22 5.77
CA SER A 10 -15.90 -10.79 6.88
C SER A 10 -15.21 -9.77 7.80
N LEU A 11 -14.40 -8.89 7.21
CA LEU A 11 -13.70 -7.83 7.92
C LEU A 11 -14.60 -6.61 8.11
N ARG A 12 -14.35 -5.87 9.17
CA ARG A 12 -14.98 -4.58 9.42
C ARG A 12 -13.93 -3.48 9.45
N ALA A 13 -14.27 -2.35 8.87
CA ALA A 13 -13.42 -1.17 8.88
C ALA A 13 -14.07 -0.05 9.72
N VAL A 14 -13.23 0.83 10.24
CA VAL A 14 -13.68 2.08 10.82
C VAL A 14 -13.57 3.15 9.75
N ASP A 15 -14.69 3.53 9.16
CA ASP A 15 -14.75 4.54 8.11
C ASP A 15 -14.95 5.93 8.72
N ALA A 16 -14.09 6.88 8.33
CA ALA A 16 -14.17 8.26 8.79
C ALA A 16 -15.49 8.94 8.39
N LEU A 17 -16.10 8.54 7.27
CA LEU A 17 -17.40 9.08 6.84
C LEU A 17 -18.55 8.58 7.71
N GLU A 18 -18.42 7.37 8.29
CA GLU A 18 -19.41 6.77 9.16
C GLU A 18 -19.28 7.27 10.61
N VAL A 19 -18.05 7.25 11.15
CA VAL A 19 -17.82 7.58 12.56
C VAL A 19 -17.51 9.06 12.80
N GLY A 20 -17.13 9.80 11.76
CA GLY A 20 -16.88 11.23 11.80
C GLY A 20 -15.85 11.63 12.87
N THR A 21 -16.14 12.73 13.54
CA THR A 21 -15.27 13.32 14.57
C THR A 21 -15.13 12.50 15.85
N ASN A 22 -15.87 11.39 15.99
CA ASN A 22 -15.71 10.49 17.13
C ASN A 22 -14.40 9.72 17.13
N ALA A 23 -13.84 9.47 15.93
CA ALA A 23 -12.57 8.77 15.79
C ALA A 23 -11.50 9.57 15.03
N PHE A 24 -11.93 10.50 14.18
CA PHE A 24 -11.03 11.28 13.33
C PHE A 24 -11.23 12.77 13.57
N SER A 25 -10.15 13.52 13.59
CA SER A 25 -10.15 14.99 13.57
C SER A 25 -9.49 15.49 12.28
N CYS A 26 -10.00 16.59 11.77
CA CYS A 26 -9.43 17.24 10.59
C CYS A 26 -8.99 18.65 10.98
N GLU A 27 -7.75 18.94 10.80
CA GLU A 27 -7.19 20.27 10.89
C GLU A 27 -6.82 20.75 9.50
N THR A 28 -6.79 22.06 9.30
CA THR A 28 -6.37 22.64 8.02
C THR A 28 -5.01 23.31 8.23
N ASN A 29 -4.02 22.93 7.45
CA ASN A 29 -2.72 23.60 7.49
C ASN A 29 -2.80 25.03 6.90
N TRP A 30 -1.69 25.77 6.97
CA TRP A 30 -1.60 27.14 6.45
C TRP A 30 -1.82 27.25 4.92
N GLN A 31 -1.79 26.12 4.17
CA GLN A 31 -2.08 26.04 2.74
C GLN A 31 -3.53 25.63 2.45
N ASN A 32 -4.38 25.57 3.47
CA ASN A 32 -5.75 25.05 3.41
C ASN A 32 -5.86 23.59 2.98
N VAL A 33 -4.82 22.80 3.22
CA VAL A 33 -4.85 21.35 3.00
C VAL A 33 -5.40 20.68 4.25
N PRO A 34 -6.44 19.83 4.13
CA PRO A 34 -6.98 19.09 5.25
C PRO A 34 -5.95 18.05 5.75
N LEU A 35 -5.70 18.07 7.04
CA LEU A 35 -4.86 17.11 7.74
C LEU A 35 -5.74 16.27 8.66
N TRP A 36 -5.88 15.00 8.34
CA TRP A 36 -6.67 14.06 9.13
C TRP A 36 -5.81 13.38 10.18
N HIS A 37 -6.32 13.33 11.40
CA HIS A 37 -5.67 12.70 12.54
C HIS A 37 -6.58 11.69 13.19
N THR A 38 -5.99 10.67 13.79
CA THR A 38 -6.65 9.74 14.69
C THR A 38 -5.66 9.31 15.77
N SER A 39 -6.16 8.64 16.79
CA SER A 39 -5.32 8.03 17.82
C SER A 39 -5.87 6.66 18.20
N GLY A 40 -5.03 5.80 18.76
CA GLY A 40 -5.46 4.49 19.25
C GLY A 40 -6.58 4.61 20.29
N ALA A 41 -6.56 5.64 21.13
CA ALA A 41 -7.64 5.90 22.11
C ALA A 41 -8.96 6.29 21.43
N ALA A 42 -8.92 7.16 20.42
CA ALA A 42 -10.10 7.55 19.64
C ALA A 42 -10.70 6.35 18.89
N LEU A 43 -9.86 5.57 18.20
CA LEU A 43 -10.30 4.35 17.54
C LEU A 43 -10.90 3.34 18.52
N SER A 44 -10.23 3.07 19.65
CA SER A 44 -10.76 2.18 20.69
C SER A 44 -12.10 2.64 21.24
N GLY A 45 -12.33 3.94 21.34
CA GLY A 45 -13.59 4.51 21.80
C GLY A 45 -14.77 4.19 20.88
N VAL A 46 -14.57 4.15 19.56
CA VAL A 46 -15.64 3.84 18.60
C VAL A 46 -15.80 2.36 18.32
N LEU A 47 -14.79 1.52 18.54
CA LEU A 47 -14.89 0.08 18.33
C LEU A 47 -16.01 -0.55 19.14
N GLY A 48 -16.19 -0.12 20.40
CA GLY A 48 -17.28 -0.58 21.25
C GLY A 48 -18.66 -0.21 20.70
N SER A 49 -18.81 1.00 20.16
CA SER A 49 -20.09 1.45 19.57
C SER A 49 -20.43 0.71 18.26
N LEU A 50 -19.42 0.26 17.55
CA LEU A 50 -19.55 -0.52 16.31
C LEU A 50 -19.64 -2.04 16.57
N ASN A 51 -19.60 -2.48 17.84
CA ASN A 51 -19.50 -3.89 18.21
C ASN A 51 -18.32 -4.62 17.54
N ILE A 52 -17.20 -3.92 17.38
CA ILE A 52 -15.95 -4.48 16.86
C ILE A 52 -15.06 -4.82 18.06
N SER A 53 -14.69 -6.08 18.20
CA SER A 53 -13.69 -6.47 19.21
C SER A 53 -12.30 -6.05 18.73
N PRO A 54 -11.50 -5.33 19.55
CA PRO A 54 -10.12 -5.02 19.22
C PRO A 54 -9.19 -6.25 19.30
N ALA A 55 -9.66 -7.34 19.90
CA ALA A 55 -8.93 -8.60 19.83
C ALA A 55 -9.04 -9.16 18.42
N LEU A 56 -7.93 -9.70 17.90
CA LEU A 56 -7.93 -10.56 16.72
C LEU A 56 -8.81 -11.78 17.04
N THR A 57 -10.11 -11.62 16.91
CA THR A 57 -11.03 -12.76 16.91
C THR A 57 -10.82 -13.44 15.57
N GLU A 58 -10.27 -14.64 15.65
CA GLU A 58 -10.19 -15.55 14.51
C GLU A 58 -11.57 -15.64 13.86
N SER A 59 -11.72 -15.07 12.66
CA SER A 59 -12.99 -15.11 11.93
C SER A 59 -13.25 -16.56 11.53
N ARG A 60 -14.23 -17.18 12.19
CA ARG A 60 -14.71 -18.51 11.80
C ARG A 60 -15.61 -18.35 10.59
N VAL A 61 -15.11 -18.75 9.43
CA VAL A 61 -15.97 -19.05 8.29
C VAL A 61 -16.53 -20.45 8.52
N THR A 62 -17.78 -20.54 8.88
CA THR A 62 -18.49 -21.82 8.90
C THR A 62 -18.87 -22.18 7.47
N ASP A 63 -18.20 -23.19 6.92
CA ASP A 63 -18.63 -23.84 5.69
C ASP A 63 -20.00 -24.50 5.95
N THR A 64 -21.05 -23.95 5.37
CA THR A 64 -22.43 -24.43 5.51
C THR A 64 -22.76 -25.65 4.65
N SER A 65 -21.79 -26.49 4.34
CA SER A 65 -22.01 -27.71 3.55
C SER A 65 -21.42 -28.97 4.20
N SER A 66 -21.93 -29.33 5.39
CA SER A 66 -22.05 -30.76 5.77
C SER A 66 -22.75 -30.90 7.11
N SER A 67 -23.91 -31.55 7.06
CA SER A 67 -24.62 -32.06 8.24
C SER A 67 -23.85 -33.27 8.79
N SER A 68 -23.09 -33.11 9.83
CA SER A 68 -22.79 -34.18 10.80
C SER A 68 -22.25 -33.55 12.10
N SER A 69 -22.94 -33.91 13.18
CA SER A 69 -22.58 -33.66 14.55
C SER A 69 -21.15 -34.18 14.84
N ASP A 70 -20.27 -33.31 15.25
CA ASP A 70 -19.35 -33.46 16.37
C ASP A 70 -18.18 -32.48 16.24
N SER A 71 -17.94 -31.73 17.33
CA SER A 71 -16.80 -30.83 17.59
C SER A 71 -16.54 -29.75 16.55
N GLU A 72 -16.93 -28.53 16.93
CA GLU A 72 -16.63 -27.26 16.24
C GLU A 72 -15.10 -26.97 16.19
N SER A 73 -14.42 -27.65 15.30
CA SER A 73 -13.11 -27.18 14.84
C SER A 73 -13.33 -26.31 13.60
N GLY A 74 -13.70 -25.05 13.83
CA GLY A 74 -13.76 -24.09 12.72
C GLY A 74 -12.38 -23.92 12.11
N THR A 75 -12.28 -24.15 10.80
CA THR A 75 -11.05 -23.85 10.05
C THR A 75 -10.87 -22.33 10.06
N LEU A 76 -9.77 -21.88 10.66
CA LEU A 76 -9.38 -20.48 10.61
C LEU A 76 -9.01 -20.13 9.16
N LEU A 77 -9.75 -19.23 8.53
CA LEU A 77 -9.30 -18.63 7.29
C LEU A 77 -8.18 -17.64 7.63
N SER A 78 -6.96 -17.97 7.21
CA SER A 78 -5.87 -17.01 7.21
C SER A 78 -6.19 -15.96 6.14
N VAL A 79 -6.33 -14.71 6.52
CA VAL A 79 -6.42 -13.60 5.56
C VAL A 79 -5.09 -13.54 4.82
N PRO A 80 -5.04 -13.75 3.50
CA PRO A 80 -3.80 -13.68 2.75
C PRO A 80 -3.24 -12.26 2.79
N GLY A 81 -1.92 -12.15 2.75
CA GLY A 81 -1.26 -10.85 2.62
C GLY A 81 -1.68 -10.17 1.31
N LEU A 82 -1.84 -8.85 1.33
CA LEU A 82 -2.11 -8.06 0.13
C LEU A 82 -1.03 -8.26 -0.95
N LEU A 83 0.22 -8.41 -0.51
CA LEU A 83 1.39 -8.59 -1.37
C LEU A 83 2.05 -9.94 -1.11
N PRO A 84 2.58 -10.61 -2.15
CA PRO A 84 3.35 -11.84 -1.98
C PRO A 84 4.72 -11.49 -1.37
N MET A 85 4.96 -11.90 -0.13
CA MET A 85 6.20 -11.62 0.60
C MET A 85 6.85 -12.91 1.10
N GLN A 86 8.19 -12.91 1.19
CA GLN A 86 8.97 -14.01 1.76
C GLN A 86 10.08 -13.47 2.67
N GLU A 87 10.49 -14.23 3.69
CA GLU A 87 11.48 -13.80 4.69
C GLU A 87 12.86 -13.52 4.08
N SER A 88 13.29 -14.35 3.14
CA SER A 88 14.53 -14.15 2.38
C SER A 88 14.20 -14.10 0.90
N GLY A 89 14.05 -12.88 0.36
CA GLY A 89 13.81 -12.68 -1.07
C GLY A 89 15.06 -13.01 -1.88
N LYS A 90 14.88 -13.76 -2.96
CA LYS A 90 15.84 -13.74 -4.05
C LYS A 90 15.43 -12.59 -4.95
N LEU A 91 16.32 -11.60 -5.12
CA LEU A 91 16.10 -10.54 -6.10
C LEU A 91 15.95 -11.16 -7.50
N PRO A 92 15.10 -10.58 -8.36
CA PRO A 92 14.93 -11.08 -9.72
C PRO A 92 16.29 -11.18 -10.45
N ASP A 93 16.51 -12.26 -11.20
CA ASP A 93 17.68 -12.41 -12.07
C ASP A 93 17.57 -11.56 -13.37
N ALA A 94 16.50 -10.74 -13.47
CA ALA A 94 16.26 -9.84 -14.60
C ALA A 94 17.19 -8.61 -14.52
N ASP A 95 17.35 -7.92 -15.64
CA ASP A 95 18.14 -6.70 -15.72
C ASP A 95 17.60 -5.66 -14.73
N ALA A 96 18.41 -5.32 -13.75
CA ALA A 96 18.15 -4.29 -12.77
C ALA A 96 18.81 -2.98 -13.19
N SER A 97 18.15 -1.87 -12.94
CA SER A 97 18.75 -0.54 -13.07
C SER A 97 19.11 -0.01 -11.70
N ASP A 98 20.25 0.68 -11.60
CA ASP A 98 20.66 1.38 -10.37
C ASP A 98 19.71 2.55 -10.09
N ALA A 99 19.03 2.57 -8.94
CA ALA A 99 17.96 3.52 -8.62
C ALA A 99 18.16 4.14 -7.24
N MET A 100 18.66 5.37 -7.21
CA MET A 100 19.05 6.06 -5.97
C MET A 100 18.02 7.07 -5.50
N ASN A 101 17.38 7.79 -6.41
CA ASN A 101 16.37 8.78 -6.07
C ASN A 101 15.08 8.47 -6.82
N VAL A 102 13.98 8.50 -6.10
CA VAL A 102 12.65 8.20 -6.63
C VAL A 102 11.71 9.34 -6.25
N ARG A 103 10.88 9.77 -7.20
CA ARG A 103 9.82 10.75 -6.95
C ARG A 103 8.54 10.28 -7.62
N VAL A 104 7.50 10.15 -6.83
CA VAL A 104 6.13 9.87 -7.29
C VAL A 104 5.33 11.15 -7.16
N GLN A 105 4.91 11.70 -8.28
CA GLN A 105 4.05 12.89 -8.37
C GLN A 105 2.61 12.42 -8.56
N PHE A 106 1.72 12.78 -7.63
CA PHE A 106 0.30 12.42 -7.70
C PHE A 106 -0.55 13.54 -8.31
N ASP A 107 -0.18 14.79 -8.05
CA ASP A 107 -0.79 15.99 -8.64
C ASP A 107 0.20 17.17 -8.54
N ALA A 108 -0.23 18.37 -8.91
CA ALA A 108 0.63 19.56 -8.92
C ALA A 108 1.25 19.92 -7.55
N GLN A 109 0.65 19.49 -6.45
CA GLN A 109 1.04 19.84 -5.08
C GLN A 109 1.50 18.63 -4.27
N ASN A 110 1.05 17.42 -4.64
CA ASN A 110 1.28 16.21 -3.86
C ASN A 110 2.31 15.32 -4.56
N ALA A 111 3.43 15.15 -3.91
CA ALA A 111 4.48 14.23 -4.31
C ALA A 111 5.14 13.60 -3.10
N THR A 112 5.67 12.40 -3.30
CA THR A 112 6.51 11.71 -2.33
C THR A 112 7.85 11.41 -2.97
N GLY A 113 8.93 11.74 -2.27
CA GLY A 113 10.30 11.42 -2.68
C GLY A 113 10.88 10.29 -1.84
N PHE A 114 11.90 9.63 -2.38
CA PHE A 114 12.70 8.64 -1.66
C PHE A 114 14.15 8.74 -2.11
N THR A 115 15.07 8.58 -1.15
CA THR A 115 16.50 8.45 -1.41
C THR A 115 16.99 7.14 -0.81
N TYR A 116 17.69 6.34 -1.60
CA TYR A 116 18.28 5.10 -1.13
C TYR A 116 19.45 5.37 -0.19
N ASP A 117 19.46 4.69 0.92
CA ASP A 117 20.53 4.68 1.91
C ASP A 117 21.19 3.30 1.90
N ALA A 118 22.45 3.26 1.45
CA ALA A 118 23.20 2.01 1.31
C ALA A 118 23.61 1.39 2.65
N ASP A 119 23.70 2.19 3.73
CA ASP A 119 24.07 1.70 5.06
C ASP A 119 22.92 0.92 5.70
N THR A 120 21.69 1.40 5.54
CA THR A 120 20.48 0.73 6.03
C THR A 120 19.82 -0.15 4.99
N LYS A 121 20.23 -0.05 3.72
CA LYS A 121 19.63 -0.72 2.55
C LYS A 121 18.15 -0.41 2.35
N THR A 122 17.72 0.78 2.75
CA THR A 122 16.33 1.22 2.67
C THR A 122 16.17 2.50 1.88
N TYR A 123 14.96 2.76 1.42
CA TYR A 123 14.56 4.02 0.80
C TYR A 123 13.97 4.96 1.85
N ARG A 124 14.65 6.06 2.15
CA ARG A 124 14.21 7.08 3.10
C ARG A 124 13.22 8.04 2.47
N MET A 125 12.05 8.16 3.09
CA MET A 125 10.93 8.96 2.57
C MET A 125 11.14 10.45 2.78
N LEU A 126 10.77 11.22 1.76
CA LEU A 126 10.84 12.67 1.70
C LEU A 126 9.48 13.28 1.35
N HIS A 127 9.19 14.43 1.89
CA HIS A 127 8.09 15.28 1.43
C HIS A 127 8.33 15.81 0.02
N ALA A 128 7.29 16.38 -0.60
CA ALA A 128 7.35 16.99 -1.92
C ALA A 128 8.46 18.07 -2.07
N ASN A 129 8.77 18.77 -0.97
CA ASN A 129 9.82 19.80 -0.91
C ASN A 129 11.23 19.26 -0.60
N GLY A 130 11.40 17.94 -0.53
CA GLY A 130 12.67 17.28 -0.26
C GLY A 130 13.06 17.19 1.23
N THR A 131 12.22 17.65 2.15
CA THR A 131 12.50 17.48 3.58
C THR A 131 12.16 16.06 4.05
N PRO A 132 12.87 15.51 5.07
CA PRO A 132 12.58 14.19 5.60
C PRO A 132 11.15 14.06 6.13
N GLN A 133 10.48 12.96 5.79
CA GLN A 133 9.22 12.56 6.41
C GLN A 133 9.52 11.90 7.75
N LEU A 134 9.18 12.59 8.84
CA LEU A 134 9.46 12.10 10.19
C LEU A 134 8.20 11.52 10.85
N ASP A 135 8.38 10.45 11.60
CA ASP A 135 7.37 9.97 12.54
C ASP A 135 7.28 10.93 13.73
N ALA A 136 6.11 11.49 13.97
CA ALA A 136 5.87 12.46 15.02
C ALA A 136 6.08 11.89 16.44
N ASN A 137 5.99 10.57 16.64
CA ASN A 137 6.12 9.95 17.94
C ASN A 137 7.59 9.77 18.38
N ASN A 138 8.47 9.47 17.44
CA ASN A 138 9.86 9.14 17.76
C ASN A 138 10.89 10.00 17.04
N GLY A 139 10.47 10.87 16.10
CA GLY A 139 11.35 11.74 15.32
C GLY A 139 12.21 11.01 14.29
N GLN A 140 11.99 9.71 14.05
CA GLN A 140 12.74 8.94 13.06
C GLN A 140 12.19 9.20 11.67
N GLN A 141 13.04 9.22 10.66
CA GLN A 141 12.62 9.30 9.27
C GLN A 141 11.99 7.99 8.84
N ALA A 142 10.85 8.08 8.18
CA ALA A 142 10.19 6.92 7.58
C ALA A 142 11.08 6.33 6.48
N ASP A 143 11.24 5.02 6.47
CA ASP A 143 12.04 4.28 5.50
C ASP A 143 11.36 2.95 5.12
N PHE A 144 11.68 2.47 3.93
CA PHE A 144 11.05 1.30 3.33
C PHE A 144 12.07 0.39 2.67
N ASP A 145 11.90 -0.91 2.84
CA ASP A 145 12.71 -1.94 2.17
C ASP A 145 12.28 -2.09 0.71
N ASN A 146 10.97 -1.96 0.45
CA ASN A 146 10.38 -2.09 -0.88
C ASN A 146 9.61 -0.84 -1.27
N LEU A 147 9.80 -0.34 -2.49
CA LEU A 147 8.89 0.58 -3.13
C LEU A 147 8.21 -0.13 -4.30
N LEU A 148 6.90 -0.22 -4.26
CA LEU A 148 6.08 -0.83 -5.30
C LEU A 148 5.21 0.26 -5.92
N ILE A 149 5.55 0.66 -7.14
CA ILE A 149 4.81 1.70 -7.87
C ILE A 149 4.06 1.02 -9.01
N LEU A 150 2.75 0.94 -8.88
CA LEU A 150 1.87 0.25 -9.82
C LEU A 150 1.17 1.25 -10.74
N PHE A 151 1.31 1.06 -12.04
CA PHE A 151 0.59 1.82 -13.05
C PHE A 151 -0.76 1.14 -13.31
N SER A 152 -1.83 1.90 -13.17
CA SER A 152 -3.19 1.41 -13.35
C SER A 152 -3.97 2.32 -14.29
N ALA A 153 -4.84 1.74 -15.09
CA ALA A 153 -5.89 2.50 -15.75
C ALA A 153 -6.80 3.11 -14.69
N SER A 154 -7.32 4.29 -14.96
CA SER A 154 -8.26 4.93 -14.04
C SER A 154 -9.33 5.70 -14.79
N THR A 155 -10.44 5.95 -14.13
CA THR A 155 -11.54 6.78 -14.61
C THR A 155 -11.88 7.85 -13.58
N LEU A 156 -12.29 9.04 -14.03
CA LEU A 156 -12.83 10.05 -13.14
C LEU A 156 -14.27 9.68 -12.80
N ARG A 157 -14.61 9.80 -11.53
CA ARG A 157 -16.01 9.73 -11.08
C ARG A 157 -16.80 10.96 -11.54
N ASP A 158 -18.14 10.91 -11.37
CA ASP A 158 -19.05 11.99 -11.73
C ASP A 158 -18.76 13.32 -10.98
N ASP A 159 -18.05 13.27 -9.87
CA ASP A 159 -17.59 14.45 -9.13
C ASP A 159 -16.45 15.21 -9.84
N GLY A 160 -15.87 14.63 -10.89
CA GLY A 160 -14.79 15.21 -11.68
C GLY A 160 -13.45 15.37 -10.96
N VAL A 161 -13.30 14.76 -9.77
CA VAL A 161 -12.11 14.89 -8.92
C VAL A 161 -11.59 13.53 -8.47
N THR A 162 -12.49 12.64 -8.06
CA THR A 162 -12.10 11.31 -7.53
C THR A 162 -11.78 10.35 -8.67
N LEU A 163 -10.66 9.62 -8.52
CA LEU A 163 -10.24 8.57 -9.44
C LEU A 163 -10.68 7.21 -8.94
N ASP A 164 -11.27 6.42 -9.83
CA ASP A 164 -11.40 4.98 -9.66
C ASP A 164 -10.30 4.29 -10.45
N TYR A 165 -9.49 3.49 -9.75
CA TYR A 165 -8.41 2.71 -10.34
C TYR A 165 -8.91 1.32 -10.74
N ASP A 166 -8.53 0.89 -11.95
CA ASP A 166 -8.74 -0.49 -12.36
C ASP A 166 -7.66 -1.38 -11.72
N LEU A 167 -8.04 -2.16 -10.72
CA LEU A 167 -7.13 -3.03 -10.00
C LEU A 167 -7.05 -4.44 -10.61
N THR A 168 -7.50 -4.64 -11.83
CA THR A 168 -7.47 -5.96 -12.49
C THR A 168 -6.05 -6.36 -12.86
N MET A 169 -5.32 -5.46 -13.52
CA MET A 169 -3.93 -5.68 -13.96
C MET A 169 -3.26 -4.39 -14.38
N GLY A 170 -1.93 -4.42 -14.42
CA GLY A 170 -1.14 -3.31 -14.94
C GLY A 170 0.35 -3.61 -15.01
N GLY A 171 1.09 -2.60 -15.43
CA GLY A 171 2.54 -2.56 -15.29
C GLY A 171 2.95 -1.86 -14.01
N GLY A 172 4.24 -1.81 -13.74
CA GLY A 172 4.78 -1.09 -12.61
C GLY A 172 6.28 -1.26 -12.48
N VAL A 173 6.80 -0.76 -11.39
CA VAL A 173 8.19 -0.98 -10.99
C VAL A 173 8.25 -1.41 -9.53
N TRP A 174 9.19 -2.30 -9.26
CA TRP A 174 9.59 -2.65 -7.90
C TRP A 174 11.02 -2.16 -7.66
N LEU A 175 11.21 -1.44 -6.56
CA LEU A 175 12.53 -0.98 -6.13
C LEU A 175 12.87 -1.63 -4.79
N ASN A 176 14.08 -2.18 -4.71
CA ASN A 176 14.61 -2.81 -3.51
C ASN A 176 16.14 -2.77 -3.56
N GLU A 177 16.81 -2.60 -2.43
CA GLU A 177 18.28 -2.56 -2.29
C GLU A 177 19.00 -1.67 -3.33
N GLY A 178 18.43 -0.52 -3.68
CA GLY A 178 19.03 0.43 -4.62
C GLY A 178 18.85 0.07 -6.10
N HIS A 179 18.05 -0.92 -6.40
CA HIS A 179 17.78 -1.39 -7.75
C HIS A 179 16.30 -1.25 -8.12
N LEU A 180 16.03 -1.12 -9.42
CA LEU A 180 14.71 -1.06 -10.01
C LEU A 180 14.52 -2.20 -10.98
N TRP A 181 13.37 -2.87 -10.91
CA TRP A 181 12.89 -3.84 -11.89
C TRP A 181 11.54 -3.42 -12.44
N ASN A 182 11.39 -3.55 -13.76
CA ASN A 182 10.07 -3.48 -14.37
C ASN A 182 9.28 -4.73 -14.04
N ILE A 183 8.03 -4.56 -13.66
CA ILE A 183 7.13 -5.63 -13.29
C ILE A 183 5.79 -5.50 -14.00
N THR A 184 5.06 -6.59 -14.04
CA THR A 184 3.61 -6.58 -14.30
C THR A 184 2.89 -7.15 -13.09
N TRP A 185 1.62 -6.79 -12.93
CA TRP A 185 0.83 -7.24 -11.81
C TRP A 185 -0.60 -7.56 -12.23
N THR A 186 -1.23 -8.46 -11.49
CA THR A 186 -2.66 -8.76 -11.58
C THR A 186 -3.23 -8.89 -10.18
N GLN A 187 -4.50 -8.56 -10.01
CA GLN A 187 -5.21 -8.86 -8.77
C GLN A 187 -5.95 -10.20 -8.92
N GLY A 188 -5.76 -11.10 -7.96
CA GLY A 188 -6.45 -12.38 -7.92
C GLY A 188 -7.88 -12.27 -7.39
N SER A 189 -8.62 -13.37 -7.48
CA SER A 189 -10.00 -13.48 -6.97
C SER A 189 -10.12 -13.21 -5.46
N GLU A 190 -9.04 -13.44 -4.71
CA GLU A 190 -8.93 -13.16 -3.27
C GLU A 190 -8.34 -11.78 -2.98
N THR A 191 -8.34 -10.87 -3.97
CA THR A 191 -7.82 -9.51 -3.91
C THR A 191 -6.33 -9.38 -3.60
N THR A 192 -5.59 -10.48 -3.58
CA THR A 192 -4.13 -10.51 -3.46
C THR A 192 -3.48 -10.09 -4.78
N PHE A 193 -2.47 -9.25 -4.74
CA PHE A 193 -1.69 -8.91 -5.92
C PHE A 193 -0.71 -10.04 -6.25
N PHE A 194 -0.69 -10.44 -7.52
CA PHE A 194 0.35 -11.28 -8.10
C PHE A 194 1.30 -10.41 -8.90
N LEU A 195 2.59 -10.58 -8.68
CA LEU A 195 3.64 -9.80 -9.32
C LEU A 195 4.47 -10.70 -10.22
N TYR A 196 4.89 -10.16 -11.36
CA TYR A 196 5.70 -10.90 -12.34
C TYR A 196 6.84 -10.03 -12.85
N ASP A 197 8.00 -10.65 -13.08
CA ASP A 197 9.13 -9.99 -13.72
C ASP A 197 8.89 -9.75 -15.23
N SER A 198 9.85 -9.10 -15.90
CA SER A 198 9.81 -8.84 -17.34
C SER A 198 9.74 -10.10 -18.21
N ASN A 199 10.06 -11.26 -17.66
CA ASN A 199 9.98 -12.57 -18.31
C ASN A 199 8.67 -13.32 -17.97
N GLY A 200 7.75 -12.71 -17.22
CA GLY A 200 6.51 -13.32 -16.79
C GLY A 200 6.65 -14.35 -15.67
N ARG A 201 7.77 -14.36 -14.94
CA ARG A 201 7.99 -15.25 -13.82
C ARG A 201 7.40 -14.63 -12.55
N PRO A 202 6.69 -15.42 -11.72
CA PRO A 202 6.16 -14.92 -10.46
C PRO A 202 7.25 -14.34 -9.56
N LEU A 203 6.97 -13.19 -8.98
CA LEU A 203 7.82 -12.49 -8.02
C LEU A 203 7.26 -12.58 -6.63
N THR A 204 8.16 -12.55 -5.65
CA THR A 204 7.83 -12.44 -4.24
C THR A 204 8.73 -11.36 -3.64
N LEU A 205 8.13 -10.36 -3.01
CA LEU A 205 8.86 -9.27 -2.38
C LEU A 205 9.67 -9.79 -1.18
N THR A 206 10.78 -9.16 -0.91
CA THR A 206 11.52 -9.37 0.33
C THR A 206 10.69 -8.87 1.51
N ALA A 207 10.64 -9.65 2.59
CA ALA A 207 9.95 -9.22 3.81
C ALA A 207 10.55 -7.92 4.34
N GLY A 208 9.70 -7.01 4.74
CA GLY A 208 10.09 -5.69 5.22
C GLY A 208 8.96 -4.66 5.03
N ARG A 209 9.26 -3.42 5.36
CA ARG A 209 8.32 -2.32 5.16
C ARG A 209 8.19 -2.02 3.68
N SER A 210 6.96 -1.97 3.20
CA SER A 210 6.67 -1.74 1.79
C SER A 210 5.84 -0.48 1.62
N TYR A 211 6.24 0.38 0.69
CA TYR A 211 5.44 1.49 0.20
C TYR A 211 4.80 1.09 -1.12
N LEU A 212 3.48 1.17 -1.19
CA LEU A 212 2.72 0.89 -2.39
C LEU A 212 2.07 2.17 -2.90
N ALA A 213 2.32 2.54 -4.15
CA ALA A 213 1.65 3.64 -4.83
C ALA A 213 0.91 3.14 -6.06
N LEU A 214 -0.31 3.66 -6.27
CA LEU A 214 -1.04 3.55 -7.53
C LEU A 214 -0.85 4.84 -8.31
N VAL A 215 -0.42 4.74 -9.55
CA VAL A 215 -0.15 5.86 -10.44
C VAL A 215 -1.03 5.73 -11.68
N SER A 216 -1.80 6.79 -11.97
CA SER A 216 -2.67 6.85 -13.13
C SER A 216 -2.00 7.56 -14.30
N SER A 217 -2.14 7.01 -15.50
CA SER A 217 -1.71 7.67 -16.74
C SER A 217 -2.65 8.80 -17.19
N LEU A 218 -3.87 8.91 -16.61
CA LEU A 218 -4.87 9.87 -17.06
C LEU A 218 -4.69 11.29 -16.52
N THR A 219 -3.99 11.48 -15.38
CA THR A 219 -4.03 12.74 -14.61
C THR A 219 -2.70 13.46 -14.54
N GLY A 220 -1.73 13.15 -15.38
CA GLY A 220 -0.41 13.75 -15.30
C GLY A 220 0.36 13.35 -14.03
N GLN A 221 -0.01 12.23 -13.42
CA GLN A 221 0.81 11.60 -12.39
C GLN A 221 2.08 11.08 -13.03
N GLU A 222 3.20 11.22 -12.34
CA GLU A 222 4.51 10.95 -12.92
C GLU A 222 5.41 10.20 -11.92
N LEU A 223 6.16 9.26 -12.43
CA LEU A 223 7.26 8.62 -11.71
C LEU A 223 8.58 9.06 -12.32
N THR A 224 9.46 9.60 -11.50
CA THR A 224 10.84 9.89 -11.86
C THR A 224 11.77 9.04 -11.03
N VAL A 225 12.70 8.33 -11.67
CA VAL A 225 13.75 7.56 -11.01
C VAL A 225 15.09 7.99 -11.55
N GLN A 226 16.04 8.24 -10.65
CA GLN A 226 17.41 8.63 -11.02
C GLN A 226 18.41 7.62 -10.47
N ASN A 227 19.44 7.34 -11.26
CA ASN A 227 20.57 6.52 -10.87
C ASN A 227 21.59 7.30 -10.01
N SER A 228 22.67 6.63 -9.60
CA SER A 228 23.77 7.21 -8.80
C SER A 228 24.50 8.37 -9.48
N THR A 229 24.42 8.51 -10.80
CA THR A 229 25.01 9.62 -11.56
C THR A 229 24.03 10.77 -11.82
N GLY A 230 22.79 10.65 -11.35
CA GLY A 230 21.70 11.62 -11.58
C GLY A 230 21.04 11.47 -12.94
N GLY A 231 21.36 10.44 -13.72
CA GLY A 231 20.67 10.13 -14.97
C GLY A 231 19.25 9.61 -14.72
N SER A 232 18.27 10.10 -15.51
CA SER A 232 16.89 9.59 -15.44
C SER A 232 16.82 8.18 -16.04
N LEU A 233 16.05 7.32 -15.35
CA LEU A 233 15.72 5.95 -15.81
C LEU A 233 14.29 5.89 -16.35
N LEU A 234 13.44 6.77 -15.85
CA LEU A 234 12.02 6.92 -16.19
C LEU A 234 11.67 8.40 -16.20
#